data_6bcb153361ec2238c31846be64e4e24e
#
_entry.id   6bcb153361ec2238c31846be64e4e24e
#
_cell.length_a   1.000
_cell.length_b   1.000
_cell.length_c   1.000
_cell.angle_alpha   90.00
_cell.angle_beta   90.00
_cell.angle_gamma   90.00
#
_symmetry.space_group_name_H-M   'P 1'
#
loop_
_entity.id
_entity.type
_entity.pdbx_description
1 polymer ?
#
loop_
_entity_poly.entity_id
_entity_poly.type
_entity_poly.pdbx_seq_one_letter_code
_entity_poly.pdbx_strand_id
1 'polypeptide(L)'
;MKHLLSPLDLSVDELDELLNLASDIAANPAKYSECCHGKKLATLFYEPSTRTRLSFETAMLNLGGSVIGFSSADSSSASKGESVSDTIRVISCFADICAMRHPKEGAPLVASMHSSIPVINAGDGGHQHPTQTLADLMTIKELKGGFDNLTIGFCGDLKFGRTVHSLIESLVRYNNVKFVLISPKELQVPSYIRNDVLMASGNEFEEVERLEDAIPKLDILYMTRVQKLSLIHISEPTRLLSIS
;
A
#
# COMPACT_ATOMS: atom_id res chain seq x y z
N MET A 1 9.34 8.55 17.97
CA MET A 1 8.89 7.22 17.51
C MET A 1 8.33 7.41 16.10
N LYS A 2 8.70 6.57 15.14
CA LYS A 2 8.25 6.70 13.76
C LYS A 2 7.08 5.73 13.50
N HIS A 3 6.00 6.24 12.90
CA HIS A 3 4.88 5.45 12.40
C HIS A 3 5.01 5.30 10.89
N LEU A 4 4.31 4.36 10.28
CA LEU A 4 4.19 4.19 8.84
C LEU A 4 2.71 4.27 8.44
N LEU A 5 2.23 5.46 8.17
CA LEU A 5 0.82 5.73 7.84
C LEU A 5 0.64 5.93 6.34
N SER A 6 1.67 6.47 5.67
CA SER A 6 1.77 6.71 4.24
C SER A 6 3.18 6.34 3.75
N PRO A 7 3.38 5.98 2.48
CA PRO A 7 4.73 5.85 1.90
C PRO A 7 5.55 7.14 1.99
N LEU A 8 4.88 8.31 2.06
CA LEU A 8 5.50 9.62 2.18
C LEU A 8 6.07 9.92 3.58
N ASP A 9 5.78 9.09 4.58
CA ASP A 9 6.41 9.19 5.91
C ASP A 9 7.91 8.82 5.88
N LEU A 10 8.36 8.19 4.80
CA LEU A 10 9.75 7.85 4.54
C LEU A 10 10.36 8.86 3.55
N SER A 11 11.57 9.34 3.81
CA SER A 11 12.37 10.02 2.77
C SER A 11 12.73 9.04 1.65
N VAL A 12 13.24 9.52 0.51
CA VAL A 12 13.69 8.64 -0.58
C VAL A 12 14.81 7.73 -0.10
N ASP A 13 15.78 8.27 0.62
CA ASP A 13 16.90 7.49 1.17
C ASP A 13 16.42 6.40 2.13
N GLU A 14 15.51 6.74 3.06
CA GLU A 14 14.91 5.76 3.99
C GLU A 14 14.10 4.67 3.27
N LEU A 15 13.40 5.07 2.20
CA LEU A 15 12.65 4.14 1.37
C LEU A 15 13.60 3.17 0.65
N ASP A 16 14.67 3.69 0.06
CA ASP A 16 15.67 2.86 -0.63
C ASP A 16 16.42 1.94 0.33
N GLU A 17 16.77 2.40 1.52
CA GLU A 17 17.35 1.56 2.59
C GLU A 17 16.38 0.44 3.01
N LEU A 18 15.10 0.76 3.19
CA LEU A 18 14.06 -0.21 3.55
C LEU A 18 13.89 -1.28 2.46
N LEU A 19 13.86 -0.89 1.19
CA LEU A 19 13.75 -1.81 0.06
C LEU A 19 15.01 -2.68 -0.09
N ASN A 20 16.21 -2.13 0.15
CA ASN A 20 17.45 -2.90 0.17
C ASN A 20 17.45 -3.93 1.31
N LEU A 21 17.00 -3.53 2.50
CA LEU A 21 16.85 -4.44 3.63
C LEU A 21 15.84 -5.56 3.33
N ALA A 22 14.71 -5.23 2.69
CA ALA A 22 13.71 -6.21 2.30
C ALA A 22 14.29 -7.25 1.31
N SER A 23 15.10 -6.81 0.32
CA SER A 23 15.80 -7.70 -0.61
C SER A 23 16.83 -8.60 0.12
N ASP A 24 17.59 -8.04 1.09
CA ASP A 24 18.54 -8.86 1.88
C ASP A 24 17.81 -9.89 2.77
N ILE A 25 16.68 -9.52 3.38
CA ILE A 25 15.84 -10.47 4.15
C ILE A 25 15.33 -11.60 3.25
N ALA A 26 14.86 -11.26 2.04
CA ALA A 26 14.36 -12.26 1.09
C ALA A 26 15.47 -13.23 0.63
N ALA A 27 16.69 -12.72 0.41
CA ALA A 27 17.84 -13.53 0.01
C ALA A 27 18.43 -14.35 1.15
N ASN A 28 18.37 -13.84 2.39
CA ASN A 28 19.04 -14.41 3.56
C ASN A 28 18.10 -14.56 4.76
N PRO A 29 16.96 -15.25 4.67
CA PRO A 29 15.93 -15.27 5.71
C PRO A 29 16.45 -15.81 7.06
N ALA A 30 17.35 -16.78 7.06
CA ALA A 30 17.94 -17.36 8.28
C ALA A 30 18.73 -16.33 9.10
N LYS A 31 19.35 -15.34 8.48
CA LYS A 31 20.09 -14.25 9.15
C LYS A 31 19.18 -13.41 10.06
N TYR A 32 17.89 -13.34 9.71
CA TYR A 32 16.91 -12.48 10.38
C TYR A 32 15.93 -13.22 11.27
N SER A 33 16.01 -14.55 11.34
CA SER A 33 15.02 -15.40 12.02
C SER A 33 14.85 -15.13 13.53
N GLU A 34 15.78 -14.45 14.16
CA GLU A 34 15.77 -14.13 15.58
C GLU A 34 15.76 -12.61 15.88
N CYS A 35 15.68 -11.75 14.86
CA CYS A 35 15.85 -10.31 15.07
C CYS A 35 14.68 -9.65 15.84
N CYS A 36 13.51 -10.31 15.88
CA CYS A 36 12.35 -9.89 16.66
C CYS A 36 12.08 -10.80 17.88
N HIS A 37 13.08 -11.57 18.32
CA HIS A 37 12.91 -12.43 19.50
C HIS A 37 12.42 -11.63 20.71
N GLY A 38 11.37 -12.12 21.38
CA GLY A 38 10.74 -11.46 22.53
C GLY A 38 9.83 -10.27 22.18
N LYS A 39 9.75 -9.87 20.90
CA LYS A 39 8.86 -8.79 20.43
C LYS A 39 7.49 -9.32 20.04
N LYS A 40 6.48 -8.45 20.18
CA LYS A 40 5.08 -8.76 19.86
C LYS A 40 4.52 -7.77 18.85
N LEU A 41 3.97 -8.30 17.76
CA LEU A 41 3.17 -7.55 16.81
C LEU A 41 1.68 -7.66 17.19
N ALA A 42 0.99 -6.53 17.32
CA ALA A 42 -0.47 -6.51 17.37
C ALA A 42 -1.05 -6.34 15.97
N THR A 43 -1.92 -7.27 15.53
CA THR A 43 -2.69 -7.15 14.29
C THR A 43 -4.13 -6.78 14.60
N LEU A 44 -4.49 -5.49 14.40
CA LEU A 44 -5.82 -4.94 14.69
C LEU A 44 -6.59 -4.76 13.40
N PHE A 45 -7.34 -5.78 13.00
CA PHE A 45 -8.10 -5.79 11.76
C PHE A 45 -9.59 -5.58 12.03
N TYR A 46 -10.06 -4.34 11.86
CA TYR A 46 -11.47 -3.96 12.02
C TYR A 46 -12.33 -4.35 10.83
N GLU A 47 -11.71 -4.67 9.70
CA GLU A 47 -12.37 -5.27 8.54
C GLU A 47 -11.63 -6.53 8.08
N PRO A 48 -12.32 -7.53 7.52
CA PRO A 48 -11.69 -8.77 7.06
C PRO A 48 -10.64 -8.52 5.97
N SER A 49 -9.45 -9.06 6.16
CA SER A 49 -8.39 -9.07 5.15
C SER A 49 -7.43 -10.22 5.37
N THR A 50 -7.71 -11.35 4.74
CA THR A 50 -6.94 -12.58 4.93
C THR A 50 -5.48 -12.42 4.54
N ARG A 51 -5.21 -11.94 3.31
CA ARG A 51 -3.82 -11.84 2.80
C ARG A 51 -2.98 -10.88 3.62
N THR A 52 -3.46 -9.65 3.81
CA THR A 52 -2.69 -8.62 4.52
C THR A 52 -2.39 -9.05 5.95
N ARG A 53 -3.39 -9.59 6.67
CA ARG A 53 -3.20 -10.04 8.05
C ARG A 53 -2.18 -11.17 8.12
N LEU A 54 -2.35 -12.23 7.34
CA LEU A 54 -1.42 -13.36 7.32
C LEU A 54 -0.01 -12.95 6.90
N SER A 55 0.15 -11.97 5.99
CA SER A 55 1.46 -11.46 5.61
C SER A 55 2.18 -10.81 6.80
N PHE A 56 1.49 -9.95 7.58
CA PHE A 56 2.07 -9.34 8.77
C PHE A 56 2.40 -10.37 9.85
N GLU A 57 1.48 -11.29 10.12
CA GLU A 57 1.65 -12.34 11.14
C GLU A 57 2.81 -13.27 10.77
N THR A 58 2.86 -13.76 9.52
CA THR A 58 3.93 -14.61 9.03
C THR A 58 5.28 -13.89 9.06
N ALA A 59 5.33 -12.62 8.64
CA ALA A 59 6.57 -11.84 8.70
C ALA A 59 7.11 -11.75 10.13
N MET A 60 6.27 -11.45 11.12
CA MET A 60 6.70 -11.37 12.51
C MET A 60 7.16 -12.71 13.06
N LEU A 61 6.46 -13.80 12.72
CA LEU A 61 6.85 -15.16 13.14
C LEU A 61 8.18 -15.59 12.49
N ASN A 62 8.38 -15.28 11.21
CA ASN A 62 9.64 -15.59 10.51
C ASN A 62 10.84 -14.80 11.06
N LEU A 63 10.59 -13.66 11.72
CA LEU A 63 11.60 -12.85 12.38
C LEU A 63 11.81 -13.26 13.86
N GLY A 64 11.18 -14.35 14.34
CA GLY A 64 11.31 -14.88 15.70
C GLY A 64 10.43 -14.20 16.75
N GLY A 65 9.50 -13.34 16.34
CA GLY A 65 8.58 -12.65 17.24
C GLY A 65 7.29 -13.43 17.49
N SER A 66 6.34 -12.77 18.14
CA SER A 66 5.01 -13.31 18.47
C SER A 66 3.92 -12.37 17.97
N VAL A 67 2.71 -12.90 17.81
CA VAL A 67 1.56 -12.15 17.30
C VAL A 67 0.38 -12.21 18.27
N ILE A 68 -0.28 -11.08 18.46
CA ILE A 68 -1.56 -10.95 19.17
C ILE A 68 -2.52 -10.11 18.32
N GLY A 69 -3.81 -10.16 18.56
CA GLY A 69 -4.74 -9.26 17.87
C GLY A 69 -6.10 -9.88 17.59
N PHE A 70 -6.84 -9.23 16.67
CA PHE A 70 -8.16 -9.67 16.24
C PHE A 70 -8.34 -9.50 14.72
N SER A 71 -9.29 -10.25 14.15
CA SER A 71 -9.52 -10.34 12.69
C SER A 71 -10.77 -9.58 12.21
N SER A 72 -11.59 -9.09 13.13
CA SER A 72 -12.79 -8.30 12.86
C SER A 72 -13.16 -7.44 14.06
N ALA A 73 -13.87 -6.33 13.83
CA ALA A 73 -14.41 -5.49 14.90
C ALA A 73 -15.31 -6.28 15.87
N ASP A 74 -16.10 -7.21 15.34
CA ASP A 74 -17.05 -8.03 16.12
C ASP A 74 -16.37 -8.95 17.15
N SER A 75 -15.11 -9.33 16.89
CA SER A 75 -14.31 -10.15 17.80
C SER A 75 -13.52 -9.33 18.84
N SER A 76 -13.77 -8.03 18.93
CA SER A 76 -13.07 -7.10 19.81
C SER A 76 -14.02 -6.22 20.64
N SER A 77 -13.48 -5.47 21.60
CA SER A 77 -14.24 -4.48 22.38
C SER A 77 -14.81 -3.34 21.53
N ALA A 78 -14.38 -3.17 20.27
CA ALA A 78 -14.96 -2.22 19.33
C ALA A 78 -16.45 -2.49 19.10
N SER A 79 -16.89 -3.76 19.13
CA SER A 79 -18.31 -4.14 19.07
C SER A 79 -19.15 -3.58 20.23
N LYS A 80 -18.51 -3.22 21.34
CA LYS A 80 -19.13 -2.62 22.53
C LYS A 80 -18.98 -1.09 22.57
N GLY A 81 -18.46 -0.47 21.49
CA GLY A 81 -18.29 0.97 21.38
C GLY A 81 -16.94 1.51 21.85
N GLU A 82 -15.94 0.65 22.09
CA GLU A 82 -14.58 1.10 22.40
C GLU A 82 -13.98 1.87 21.22
N SER A 83 -13.40 3.03 21.51
CA SER A 83 -12.80 3.89 20.48
C SER A 83 -11.43 3.35 20.01
N VAL A 84 -11.01 3.73 18.78
CA VAL A 84 -9.66 3.41 18.28
C VAL A 84 -8.59 3.95 19.23
N SER A 85 -8.81 5.14 19.82
CA SER A 85 -7.87 5.76 20.75
C SER A 85 -7.72 4.96 22.05
N ASP A 86 -8.79 4.39 22.56
CA ASP A 86 -8.73 3.58 23.78
C ASP A 86 -8.16 2.20 23.49
N THR A 87 -8.59 1.57 22.39
CA THR A 87 -8.03 0.30 21.94
C THR A 87 -6.51 0.38 21.81
N ILE A 88 -5.97 1.40 21.12
CA ILE A 88 -4.51 1.47 20.89
C ILE A 88 -3.73 1.74 22.19
N ARG A 89 -4.30 2.50 23.14
CA ARG A 89 -3.68 2.68 24.47
C ARG A 89 -3.52 1.36 25.22
N VAL A 90 -4.59 0.55 25.21
CA VAL A 90 -4.57 -0.78 25.84
C VAL A 90 -3.58 -1.71 25.13
N ILE A 91 -3.63 -1.76 23.82
CA ILE A 91 -2.72 -2.61 23.00
C ILE A 91 -1.27 -2.20 23.17
N SER A 92 -0.99 -0.92 23.35
CA SER A 92 0.36 -0.41 23.61
C SER A 92 0.96 -0.95 24.92
N CYS A 93 0.15 -1.48 25.85
CA CYS A 93 0.64 -2.15 27.05
C CYS A 93 1.04 -3.62 26.80
N PHE A 94 0.64 -4.21 25.66
CA PHE A 94 0.81 -5.64 25.39
C PHE A 94 1.76 -5.94 24.23
N ALA A 95 1.94 -5.00 23.31
CA ALA A 95 2.71 -5.19 22.08
C ALA A 95 3.83 -4.16 21.93
N ASP A 96 4.79 -4.46 21.06
CA ASP A 96 5.90 -3.58 20.71
C ASP A 96 5.67 -2.80 19.42
N ILE A 97 4.76 -3.28 18.55
CA ILE A 97 4.38 -2.67 17.28
C ILE A 97 2.96 -3.07 16.92
N CYS A 98 2.24 -2.23 16.19
CA CYS A 98 0.86 -2.47 15.76
C CYS A 98 0.72 -2.33 14.25
N ALA A 99 0.09 -3.32 13.60
CA ALA A 99 -0.43 -3.22 12.25
C ALA A 99 -1.96 -3.06 12.34
N MET A 100 -2.49 -1.91 11.89
CA MET A 100 -3.91 -1.58 11.96
C MET A 100 -4.53 -1.51 10.57
N ARG A 101 -5.63 -2.26 10.36
CA ARG A 101 -6.50 -2.13 9.21
C ARG A 101 -7.89 -1.71 9.63
N HIS A 102 -8.43 -0.65 9.00
CA HIS A 102 -9.69 -0.05 9.42
C HIS A 102 -10.54 0.39 8.20
N PRO A 103 -11.89 0.24 8.22
CA PRO A 103 -12.75 0.70 7.13
C PRO A 103 -12.85 2.23 7.03
N LYS A 104 -12.60 2.96 8.12
CA LYS A 104 -12.62 4.43 8.14
C LYS A 104 -11.24 4.99 7.84
N GLU A 105 -11.19 5.93 6.90
CA GLU A 105 -10.00 6.70 6.56
C GLU A 105 -9.47 7.47 7.78
N GLY A 106 -8.15 7.55 7.93
CA GLY A 106 -7.48 8.24 9.02
C GLY A 106 -7.50 7.52 10.38
N ALA A 107 -8.15 6.35 10.51
CA ALA A 107 -8.15 5.63 11.79
C ALA A 107 -6.74 5.24 12.28
N PRO A 108 -5.80 4.77 11.45
CA PRO A 108 -4.41 4.56 11.84
C PRO A 108 -3.69 5.84 12.28
N LEU A 109 -4.03 7.00 11.69
CA LEU A 109 -3.52 8.30 12.12
C LEU A 109 -4.00 8.64 13.54
N VAL A 110 -5.29 8.46 13.81
CA VAL A 110 -5.84 8.64 15.16
C VAL A 110 -5.17 7.69 16.14
N ALA A 111 -4.96 6.43 15.76
CA ALA A 111 -4.23 5.47 16.59
C ALA A 111 -2.80 5.94 16.89
N SER A 112 -2.07 6.45 15.90
CA SER A 112 -0.69 6.91 16.07
C SER A 112 -0.56 8.06 17.06
N MET A 113 -1.56 8.95 17.13
CA MET A 113 -1.61 10.08 18.07
C MET A 113 -1.77 9.64 19.54
N HIS A 114 -2.28 8.45 19.78
CA HIS A 114 -2.58 7.93 21.11
C HIS A 114 -1.74 6.70 21.49
N SER A 115 -0.88 6.24 20.59
CA SER A 115 -0.04 5.05 20.76
C SER A 115 1.29 5.38 21.42
N SER A 116 1.76 4.52 22.30
CA SER A 116 3.14 4.51 22.78
C SER A 116 4.06 3.53 22.04
N ILE A 117 3.54 2.85 21.00
CA ILE A 117 4.28 1.93 20.13
C ILE A 117 4.12 2.36 18.66
N PRO A 118 5.03 1.96 17.75
CA PRO A 118 4.86 2.22 16.32
C PRO A 118 3.55 1.64 15.77
N VAL A 119 2.89 2.42 14.91
CA VAL A 119 1.68 2.01 14.18
C VAL A 119 1.98 1.95 12.70
N ILE A 120 1.64 0.83 12.06
CA ILE A 120 1.68 0.61 10.62
C ILE A 120 0.25 0.60 10.09
N ASN A 121 -0.03 1.42 9.09
CA ASN A 121 -1.29 1.39 8.36
C ASN A 121 -1.32 0.16 7.42
N ALA A 122 -2.16 -0.81 7.73
CA ALA A 122 -2.39 -2.02 6.92
C ALA A 122 -3.57 -1.85 5.93
N GLY A 123 -4.00 -0.62 5.71
CA GLY A 123 -5.10 -0.18 4.85
C GLY A 123 -6.21 0.51 5.63
N ASP A 124 -6.58 1.72 5.22
CA ASP A 124 -7.64 2.52 5.80
C ASP A 124 -8.65 2.99 4.75
N GLY A 125 -9.73 2.24 4.63
CA GLY A 125 -10.81 2.55 3.69
C GLY A 125 -10.33 2.68 2.23
N GLY A 126 -10.67 3.78 1.59
CA GLY A 126 -10.25 4.14 0.22
C GLY A 126 -8.95 4.95 0.17
N HIS A 127 -8.35 5.31 1.30
CA HIS A 127 -7.31 6.33 1.40
C HIS A 127 -5.90 5.77 1.12
N GLN A 128 -5.30 4.98 2.01
CA GLN A 128 -3.90 4.56 1.91
C GLN A 128 -3.71 3.05 2.14
N HIS A 129 -2.65 2.50 1.52
CA HIS A 129 -2.16 1.15 1.82
C HIS A 129 -0.64 1.10 1.66
N PRO A 130 0.13 1.74 2.57
CA PRO A 130 1.56 1.95 2.39
C PRO A 130 2.35 0.67 2.17
N THR A 131 2.00 -0.42 2.85
CA THR A 131 2.72 -1.69 2.69
C THR A 131 2.47 -2.38 1.35
N GLN A 132 1.32 -2.13 0.69
CA GLN A 132 1.12 -2.57 -0.69
C GLN A 132 2.04 -1.77 -1.63
N THR A 133 2.11 -0.45 -1.45
CA THR A 133 3.00 0.41 -2.24
C THR A 133 4.47 -0.01 -2.09
N LEU A 134 4.92 -0.36 -0.86
CA LEU A 134 6.27 -0.87 -0.65
C LEU A 134 6.53 -2.20 -1.38
N ALA A 135 5.55 -3.10 -1.40
CA ALA A 135 5.65 -4.36 -2.13
C ALA A 135 5.71 -4.14 -3.67
N ASP A 136 4.91 -3.19 -4.18
CA ASP A 136 4.93 -2.81 -5.59
C ASP A 136 6.28 -2.17 -5.97
N LEU A 137 6.81 -1.26 -5.15
CA LEU A 137 8.13 -0.66 -5.34
C LEU A 137 9.25 -1.71 -5.29
N MET A 138 9.20 -2.66 -4.33
CA MET A 138 10.17 -3.75 -4.28
C MET A 138 10.16 -4.57 -5.57
N THR A 139 8.98 -4.91 -6.08
CA THR A 139 8.82 -5.64 -7.34
C THR A 139 9.43 -4.87 -8.52
N ILE A 140 9.15 -3.56 -8.62
CA ILE A 140 9.72 -2.70 -9.66
C ILE A 140 11.25 -2.69 -9.57
N LYS A 141 11.78 -2.49 -8.36
CA LYS A 141 13.22 -2.44 -8.13
C LYS A 141 13.92 -3.74 -8.48
N GLU A 142 13.34 -4.89 -8.12
CA GLU A 142 13.91 -6.20 -8.48
C GLU A 142 13.91 -6.46 -9.99
N LEU A 143 12.86 -6.03 -10.70
CA LEU A 143 12.73 -6.25 -12.15
C LEU A 143 13.53 -5.27 -13.01
N LYS A 144 13.68 -4.02 -12.53
CA LYS A 144 14.28 -2.91 -13.32
C LYS A 144 15.59 -2.38 -12.74
N GLY A 145 15.98 -2.78 -11.54
CA GLY A 145 17.21 -2.35 -10.87
C GLY A 145 17.11 -0.99 -10.17
N GLY A 146 16.01 -0.27 -10.33
CA GLY A 146 15.77 1.05 -9.75
C GLY A 146 14.48 1.69 -10.26
N PHE A 147 14.34 2.99 -10.06
CA PHE A 147 13.12 3.72 -10.41
C PHE A 147 13.35 4.84 -11.42
N ASP A 148 14.59 5.30 -11.59
CA ASP A 148 14.93 6.39 -12.50
C ASP A 148 14.76 5.99 -13.97
N ASN A 149 14.35 6.94 -14.80
CA ASN A 149 14.20 6.79 -16.25
C ASN A 149 13.20 5.70 -16.69
N LEU A 150 12.17 5.44 -15.91
CA LEU A 150 11.14 4.46 -16.22
C LEU A 150 9.89 5.10 -16.80
N THR A 151 9.25 4.42 -17.75
CA THR A 151 7.91 4.73 -18.24
C THR A 151 6.92 3.72 -17.66
N ILE A 152 6.02 4.18 -16.79
CA ILE A 152 5.09 3.33 -16.05
C ILE A 152 3.66 3.62 -16.49
N GLY A 153 2.99 2.60 -17.00
CA GLY A 153 1.57 2.64 -17.34
C GLY A 153 0.69 2.19 -16.17
N PHE A 154 -0.31 2.99 -15.83
CA PHE A 154 -1.35 2.63 -14.87
C PHE A 154 -2.66 2.40 -15.64
N CYS A 155 -3.21 1.19 -15.59
CA CYS A 155 -4.36 0.82 -16.39
C CYS A 155 -5.54 0.34 -15.53
N GLY A 156 -6.73 0.89 -15.79
CA GLY A 156 -8.00 0.46 -15.21
C GLY A 156 -8.74 1.55 -14.44
N ASP A 157 -9.16 1.27 -13.21
CA ASP A 157 -9.84 2.26 -12.34
C ASP A 157 -8.80 3.13 -11.61
N LEU A 158 -8.47 4.25 -12.22
CA LEU A 158 -7.49 5.20 -11.66
C LEU A 158 -8.14 6.21 -10.71
N LYS A 159 -9.48 6.30 -10.71
CA LYS A 159 -10.22 7.25 -9.89
C LYS A 159 -10.30 6.82 -8.42
N PHE A 160 -10.58 5.53 -8.18
CA PHE A 160 -10.75 4.96 -6.84
C PHE A 160 -9.60 4.03 -6.43
N GLY A 161 -8.58 3.94 -7.29
CA GLY A 161 -7.41 3.08 -7.09
C GLY A 161 -6.41 3.65 -6.10
N ARG A 162 -6.68 3.54 -4.78
CA ARG A 162 -5.76 4.04 -3.73
C ARG A 162 -4.31 3.57 -3.88
N THR A 163 -4.09 2.33 -4.35
CA THR A 163 -2.74 1.80 -4.58
C THR A 163 -2.06 2.48 -5.77
N VAL A 164 -2.83 2.89 -6.79
CA VAL A 164 -2.34 3.72 -7.90
C VAL A 164 -1.88 5.08 -7.37
N HIS A 165 -2.72 5.75 -6.57
CA HIS A 165 -2.41 7.07 -6.04
C HIS A 165 -1.13 7.03 -5.20
N SER A 166 -1.05 6.12 -4.22
CA SER A 166 0.12 5.97 -3.36
C SER A 166 1.40 5.60 -4.13
N LEU A 167 1.27 4.78 -5.18
CA LEU A 167 2.42 4.41 -6.01
C LEU A 167 2.89 5.60 -6.88
N ILE A 168 1.97 6.37 -7.47
CA ILE A 168 2.30 7.61 -8.19
C ILE A 168 3.00 8.59 -7.24
N GLU A 169 2.43 8.87 -6.06
CA GLU A 169 3.02 9.76 -5.04
C GLU A 169 4.44 9.34 -4.63
N SER A 170 4.72 8.04 -4.61
CA SER A 170 6.04 7.52 -4.30
C SER A 170 7.01 7.69 -5.46
N LEU A 171 6.58 7.39 -6.69
CA LEU A 171 7.43 7.36 -7.88
C LEU A 171 7.76 8.75 -8.44
N VAL A 172 6.90 9.76 -8.24
CA VAL A 172 7.20 11.15 -8.66
C VAL A 172 8.43 11.75 -7.96
N ARG A 173 8.92 11.11 -6.90
CA ARG A 173 10.10 11.53 -6.13
C ARG A 173 11.43 11.07 -6.74
N TYR A 174 11.39 10.21 -7.77
CA TYR A 174 12.55 9.71 -8.51
C TYR A 174 12.74 10.46 -9.82
N ASN A 175 13.93 10.36 -10.42
CA ASN A 175 14.31 11.18 -11.57
C ASN A 175 13.75 10.62 -12.88
N ASN A 176 13.21 11.52 -13.72
CA ASN A 176 12.80 11.21 -15.09
C ASN A 176 11.85 10.00 -15.20
N VAL A 177 10.90 9.89 -14.26
CA VAL A 177 9.82 8.89 -14.34
C VAL A 177 8.70 9.47 -15.21
N LYS A 178 8.24 8.69 -16.19
CA LYS A 178 7.12 9.04 -17.07
C LYS A 178 5.90 8.22 -16.71
N PHE A 179 4.75 8.86 -16.67
CA PHE A 179 3.49 8.24 -16.29
C PHE A 179 2.53 8.17 -17.48
N VAL A 180 2.02 6.98 -17.79
CA VAL A 180 0.97 6.77 -18.80
C VAL A 180 -0.29 6.31 -18.08
N LEU A 181 -1.30 7.16 -18.05
CA LEU A 181 -2.56 6.94 -17.34
C LEU A 181 -3.60 6.40 -18.31
N ILE A 182 -3.93 5.12 -18.21
CA ILE A 182 -4.75 4.38 -19.19
C ILE A 182 -6.09 4.07 -18.54
N SER A 183 -7.12 4.86 -18.88
CA SER A 183 -8.46 4.67 -18.32
C SER A 183 -9.54 5.32 -19.17
N PRO A 184 -10.81 4.84 -19.08
CA PRO A 184 -11.95 5.59 -19.55
C PRO A 184 -12.04 6.96 -18.86
N LYS A 185 -12.70 7.92 -19.50
CA LYS A 185 -12.83 9.31 -18.98
C LYS A 185 -13.44 9.38 -17.58
N GLU A 186 -14.38 8.49 -17.28
CA GLU A 186 -15.07 8.43 -15.99
C GLU A 186 -14.20 7.90 -14.85
N LEU A 187 -13.10 7.20 -15.18
CA LEU A 187 -12.18 6.53 -14.26
C LEU A 187 -10.78 7.15 -14.25
N GLN A 188 -10.61 8.35 -14.79
CA GLN A 188 -9.35 9.10 -14.75
C GLN A 188 -8.93 9.41 -13.32
N VAL A 189 -7.64 9.63 -13.12
CA VAL A 189 -7.11 10.03 -11.80
C VAL A 189 -7.81 11.28 -11.28
N PRO A 190 -8.04 11.38 -9.96
CA PRO A 190 -8.62 12.57 -9.36
C PRO A 190 -7.77 13.82 -9.59
N SER A 191 -8.43 14.99 -9.56
CA SER A 191 -7.76 16.28 -9.79
C SER A 191 -6.59 16.54 -8.84
N TYR A 192 -6.64 16.07 -7.59
CA TYR A 192 -5.56 16.24 -6.64
C TYR A 192 -4.30 15.43 -7.04
N ILE A 193 -4.46 14.19 -7.55
CA ILE A 193 -3.31 13.42 -8.07
C ILE A 193 -2.76 14.07 -9.33
N ARG A 194 -3.64 14.52 -10.23
CA ARG A 194 -3.22 15.17 -11.48
C ARG A 194 -2.49 16.48 -11.24
N ASN A 195 -3.09 17.38 -10.45
CA ASN A 195 -2.60 18.75 -10.29
C ASN A 195 -1.54 18.86 -9.20
N ASP A 196 -1.80 18.27 -8.01
CA ASP A 196 -0.99 18.51 -6.82
C ASP A 196 0.17 17.51 -6.71
N VAL A 197 0.12 16.40 -7.48
CA VAL A 197 1.18 15.40 -7.50
C VAL A 197 1.90 15.40 -8.86
N LEU A 198 1.24 14.99 -9.94
CA LEU A 198 1.89 14.84 -11.26
C LEU A 198 2.36 16.17 -11.84
N MET A 199 1.48 17.17 -11.95
CA MET A 199 1.86 18.47 -12.51
C MET A 199 2.87 19.20 -11.62
N ALA A 200 2.70 19.14 -10.29
CA ALA A 200 3.59 19.78 -9.35
C ALA A 200 5.00 19.14 -9.30
N SER A 201 5.12 17.86 -9.59
CA SER A 201 6.42 17.16 -9.61
C SER A 201 7.30 17.52 -10.81
N GLY A 202 6.70 18.03 -11.89
CA GLY A 202 7.40 18.27 -13.15
C GLY A 202 7.72 17.02 -13.98
N ASN A 203 7.28 15.84 -13.54
CA ASN A 203 7.41 14.61 -14.32
C ASN A 203 6.46 14.62 -15.53
N GLU A 204 6.90 14.02 -16.63
CA GLU A 204 6.05 13.87 -17.82
C GLU A 204 4.92 12.88 -17.55
N PHE A 205 3.69 13.22 -17.97
CA PHE A 205 2.59 12.26 -17.97
C PHE A 205 1.67 12.48 -19.17
N GLU A 206 1.04 11.39 -19.60
CA GLU A 206 0.00 11.41 -20.65
C GLU A 206 -1.22 10.59 -20.18
N GLU A 207 -2.41 11.00 -20.67
CA GLU A 207 -3.66 10.28 -20.42
C GLU A 207 -4.15 9.68 -21.74
N VAL A 208 -4.40 8.37 -21.76
CA VAL A 208 -4.87 7.63 -22.95
C VAL A 208 -6.06 6.75 -22.58
N GLU A 209 -6.94 6.48 -23.54
CA GLU A 209 -8.13 5.64 -23.30
C GLU A 209 -7.88 4.16 -23.64
N ARG A 210 -6.91 3.89 -24.53
CA ARG A 210 -6.67 2.55 -25.07
C ARG A 210 -5.31 2.03 -24.64
N LEU A 211 -5.33 0.80 -24.15
CA LEU A 211 -4.10 0.13 -23.69
C LEU A 211 -3.11 -0.09 -24.85
N GLU A 212 -3.62 -0.41 -26.05
CA GLU A 212 -2.80 -0.69 -27.23
C GLU A 212 -1.93 0.50 -27.63
N ASP A 213 -2.39 1.72 -27.39
CA ASP A 213 -1.67 2.96 -27.73
C ASP A 213 -0.51 3.23 -26.75
N ALA A 214 -0.57 2.63 -25.56
CA ALA A 214 0.41 2.80 -24.49
C ALA A 214 1.50 1.71 -24.48
N ILE A 215 1.13 0.44 -24.66
CA ILE A 215 2.03 -0.73 -24.49
C ILE A 215 3.41 -0.55 -25.11
N PRO A 216 3.57 -0.05 -26.35
CA PRO A 216 4.91 0.04 -26.97
C PRO A 216 5.89 0.98 -26.26
N LYS A 217 5.37 1.86 -25.36
CA LYS A 217 6.16 2.88 -24.68
C LYS A 217 6.54 2.46 -23.25
N LEU A 218 5.89 1.42 -22.71
CA LEU A 218 5.95 1.10 -21.29
C LEU A 218 7.13 0.19 -20.93
N ASP A 219 7.81 0.52 -19.85
CA ASP A 219 8.72 -0.38 -19.14
C ASP A 219 7.95 -1.28 -18.18
N ILE A 220 6.88 -0.73 -17.59
CA ILE A 220 6.05 -1.40 -16.58
C ILE A 220 4.58 -1.09 -16.86
N LEU A 221 3.74 -2.10 -16.74
CA LEU A 221 2.30 -1.97 -16.77
C LEU A 221 1.69 -2.40 -15.43
N TYR A 222 1.13 -1.43 -14.70
CA TYR A 222 0.41 -1.65 -13.46
C TYR A 222 -1.10 -1.75 -13.74
N MET A 223 -1.65 -2.96 -13.62
CA MET A 223 -3.06 -3.23 -13.85
C MET A 223 -3.85 -3.17 -12.55
N THR A 224 -4.85 -2.30 -12.47
CA THR A 224 -5.77 -2.27 -11.34
C THR A 224 -6.94 -3.22 -11.53
N ARG A 225 -7.62 -3.55 -10.44
CA ARG A 225 -8.91 -4.22 -10.52
C ARG A 225 -9.95 -3.25 -11.06
N VAL A 226 -10.75 -3.71 -11.99
CA VAL A 226 -11.99 -3.02 -12.34
C VAL A 226 -13.02 -3.35 -11.25
N GLN A 227 -13.38 -2.37 -10.44
CA GLN A 227 -14.40 -2.59 -9.41
C GLN A 227 -15.78 -2.69 -10.09
N LYS A 228 -16.54 -3.75 -9.81
CA LYS A 228 -17.88 -3.95 -10.40
C LYS A 228 -18.84 -2.78 -10.15
N LEU A 229 -18.61 -1.98 -9.11
CA LEU A 229 -19.41 -0.80 -8.76
C LEU A 229 -19.19 0.38 -9.73
N SER A 230 -18.02 0.48 -10.37
CA SER A 230 -17.74 1.51 -11.37
C SER A 230 -18.29 1.15 -12.76
N LEU A 231 -18.71 -0.11 -12.96
CA LEU A 231 -19.18 -0.64 -14.25
C LEU A 231 -20.70 -0.77 -14.38
N ILE A 232 -21.49 -0.31 -13.40
CA ILE A 232 -22.97 -0.38 -13.50
C ILE A 232 -23.53 0.38 -14.72
N HIS A 233 -22.71 1.21 -15.38
CA HIS A 233 -23.11 1.97 -16.57
C HIS A 233 -22.30 1.66 -17.84
N ILE A 234 -21.42 0.66 -17.85
CA ILE A 234 -20.68 0.24 -19.04
C ILE A 234 -21.19 -1.15 -19.44
N SER A 235 -21.89 -1.18 -20.57
CA SER A 235 -22.47 -2.39 -21.15
C SER A 235 -21.38 -3.41 -21.55
N GLU A 236 -21.58 -4.64 -21.09
CA GLU A 236 -20.94 -5.92 -21.41
C GLU A 236 -19.50 -6.18 -20.98
N PRO A 237 -19.27 -7.30 -20.24
CA PRO A 237 -17.93 -7.72 -19.88
C PRO A 237 -17.22 -8.36 -21.08
N THR A 238 -16.21 -7.72 -21.61
CA THR A 238 -15.28 -8.36 -22.51
C THR A 238 -14.54 -9.48 -21.76
N ARG A 239 -14.71 -10.69 -22.24
CA ARG A 239 -14.09 -11.91 -21.72
C ARG A 239 -12.56 -11.72 -21.70
N LEU A 240 -11.93 -11.89 -20.55
CA LEU A 240 -10.47 -11.98 -20.42
C LEU A 240 -10.00 -13.17 -21.26
N LEU A 241 -9.26 -12.91 -22.33
CA LEU A 241 -8.48 -13.92 -23.02
C LEU A 241 -7.25 -14.20 -22.16
N SER A 242 -7.15 -15.41 -21.63
CA SER A 242 -5.93 -15.92 -21.03
C SER A 242 -4.88 -16.07 -22.14
N ILE A 243 -3.80 -15.36 -22.02
CA ILE A 243 -2.59 -15.63 -22.79
C ILE A 243 -1.79 -16.64 -21.96
N SER A 244 -1.69 -17.85 -22.49
CA SER A 244 -0.82 -18.94 -22.02
C SER A 244 0.64 -18.63 -22.38
#